data_fd36b464a0fcdb54a556a10b9fd5421a
#
_entry.id   fd36b464a0fcdb54a556a10b9fd5421a
#
_cell.length_a   1.000
_cell.length_b   1.000
_cell.length_c   1.000
_cell.angle_alpha   90.00
_cell.angle_beta   90.00
_cell.angle_gamma   90.00
#
_symmetry.space_group_name_H-M   'P 1'
#
loop_
_entity.id
_entity.type
_entity.pdbx_description
1 polymer ?
#
loop_
_entity_poly.entity_id
_entity_poly.type
_entity_poly.pdbx_seq_one_letter_code
_entity_poly.pdbx_strand_id
1 'polypeptide(L)'
;MNKRRVFLRSAVGVGGGAALAAMASAADAPGGRTRAPGGIRVGNLYFSGGLTGVNPERRKNPAAPAGDIKEQTERTLEAHKKNLEAVGSSLQNVVKVTVFLADPKNERSGMNEVYAKYFPKDAPARSAVGVQFPDDVTRVEIELVAWIPDK
;
A
#
# COMPACT_ATOMS: atom_id res chain seq x y z
N MET A 1 -41.33 16.67 -33.02
CA MET A 1 -41.53 17.24 -31.66
C MET A 1 -42.38 16.27 -30.87
N ASN A 2 -41.84 15.50 -29.97
CA ASN A 2 -42.48 15.12 -28.71
C ASN A 2 -41.55 14.22 -27.89
N LYS A 3 -41.02 14.77 -26.80
CA LYS A 3 -40.19 14.05 -25.86
C LYS A 3 -41.10 13.28 -24.90
N ARG A 4 -41.08 11.95 -24.93
CA ARG A 4 -41.74 11.12 -23.92
C ARG A 4 -40.76 10.78 -22.82
N ARG A 5 -40.95 11.38 -21.65
CA ARG A 5 -40.36 10.97 -20.39
C ARG A 5 -41.04 9.69 -19.93
N VAL A 6 -40.27 8.62 -19.74
CA VAL A 6 -40.76 7.42 -19.08
C VAL A 6 -40.39 7.51 -17.60
N PHE A 7 -41.41 7.63 -16.77
CA PHE A 7 -41.28 7.48 -15.31
C PHE A 7 -41.29 5.97 -14.98
N LEU A 8 -40.24 5.43 -14.40
CA LEU A 8 -40.28 4.12 -13.75
C LEU A 8 -40.79 4.29 -12.32
N ARG A 9 -41.89 3.60 -12.02
CA ARG A 9 -42.49 3.50 -10.71
C ARG A 9 -41.69 2.63 -9.79
N SER A 10 -41.51 3.08 -8.56
CA SER A 10 -40.95 2.34 -7.44
C SER A 10 -41.84 1.17 -7.07
N ALA A 11 -41.26 -0.02 -6.93
CA ALA A 11 -41.85 -1.12 -6.19
C ALA A 11 -41.04 -1.31 -4.90
N VAL A 12 -41.69 -1.06 -3.76
CA VAL A 12 -41.20 -1.36 -2.43
C VAL A 12 -41.43 -2.85 -2.18
N GLY A 13 -40.36 -3.63 -2.01
CA GLY A 13 -40.40 -5.00 -1.53
C GLY A 13 -39.50 -5.15 -0.32
N VAL A 14 -40.12 -5.37 0.84
CA VAL A 14 -39.46 -5.71 2.10
C VAL A 14 -39.10 -7.18 2.04
N GLY A 15 -37.83 -7.52 2.20
CA GLY A 15 -37.37 -8.90 2.35
C GLY A 15 -35.90 -8.91 2.75
N GLY A 16 -35.62 -9.32 4.00
CA GLY A 16 -34.27 -9.43 4.54
C GLY A 16 -33.45 -10.45 3.76
N GLY A 17 -32.25 -10.04 3.36
CA GLY A 17 -31.25 -10.89 2.74
C GLY A 17 -29.92 -10.16 2.80
N ALA A 18 -28.92 -10.84 3.33
CA ALA A 18 -27.56 -10.37 3.52
C ALA A 18 -27.08 -9.58 2.31
N ALA A 19 -26.66 -8.33 2.54
CA ALA A 19 -25.95 -7.52 1.56
C ALA A 19 -24.58 -8.18 1.31
N LEU A 20 -24.52 -9.10 0.36
CA LEU A 20 -23.28 -9.34 -0.37
C LEU A 20 -23.01 -8.02 -1.09
N ALA A 21 -22.08 -7.24 -0.54
CA ALA A 21 -21.48 -6.14 -1.27
C ALA A 21 -20.90 -6.77 -2.54
N ALA A 22 -21.56 -6.54 -3.67
CA ALA A 22 -21.04 -6.85 -4.98
C ALA A 22 -19.71 -6.12 -5.10
N MET A 23 -18.62 -6.87 -4.97
CA MET A 23 -17.31 -6.42 -5.44
C MET A 23 -17.50 -6.23 -6.94
N ALA A 24 -17.74 -4.97 -7.33
CA ALA A 24 -17.77 -4.60 -8.73
C ALA A 24 -16.49 -5.16 -9.36
N SER A 25 -16.65 -5.99 -10.38
CA SER A 25 -15.54 -6.56 -11.12
C SER A 25 -14.65 -5.40 -11.57
N ALA A 26 -13.40 -5.42 -11.13
CA ALA A 26 -12.44 -4.35 -11.39
C ALA A 26 -11.99 -4.28 -12.86
N ALA A 27 -12.69 -5.00 -13.76
CA ALA A 27 -12.40 -5.06 -15.19
C ALA A 27 -12.83 -3.80 -15.97
N ASP A 28 -13.68 -2.94 -15.40
CA ASP A 28 -14.33 -1.85 -16.14
C ASP A 28 -13.80 -0.43 -15.79
N ALA A 29 -12.67 -0.31 -15.08
CA ALA A 29 -12.06 0.99 -14.88
C ALA A 29 -11.36 1.46 -16.18
N PRO A 30 -11.55 2.73 -16.61
CA PRO A 30 -10.82 3.24 -17.77
C PRO A 30 -9.32 3.04 -17.62
N GLY A 31 -8.69 2.33 -18.59
CA GLY A 31 -7.26 2.07 -18.60
C GLY A 31 -6.79 0.82 -17.84
N GLY A 32 -7.68 -0.13 -17.47
CA GLY A 32 -7.28 -1.38 -16.79
C GLY A 32 -6.69 -1.19 -15.40
N ARG A 33 -6.97 -0.04 -14.77
CA ARG A 33 -6.52 0.33 -13.44
C ARG A 33 -7.52 -0.16 -12.38
N THR A 34 -7.05 -0.89 -11.37
CA THR A 34 -7.87 -1.39 -10.28
C THR A 34 -7.29 -1.02 -8.91
N ARG A 35 -8.15 -0.82 -7.90
CA ARG A 35 -7.68 -0.67 -6.53
C ARG A 35 -7.20 -2.01 -6.00
N ALA A 36 -6.12 -1.97 -5.21
CA ALA A 36 -5.53 -3.12 -4.57
C ALA A 36 -5.17 -2.77 -3.12
N PRO A 37 -5.01 -3.74 -2.21
CA PRO A 37 -4.53 -3.49 -0.86
C PRO A 37 -3.25 -2.64 -0.86
N GLY A 38 -3.29 -1.49 -0.19
CA GLY A 38 -2.16 -0.57 -0.10
C GLY A 38 -1.71 0.10 -1.40
N GLY A 39 -2.47 -0.01 -2.51
CA GLY A 39 -2.02 0.56 -3.78
C GLY A 39 -2.99 0.41 -4.95
N ILE A 40 -2.41 0.39 -6.14
CA ILE A 40 -3.10 0.33 -7.43
C ILE A 40 -2.45 -0.77 -8.28
N ARG A 41 -3.27 -1.58 -8.94
CA ARG A 41 -2.84 -2.52 -9.98
C ARG A 41 -3.14 -1.93 -11.37
N VAL A 42 -2.19 -2.06 -12.29
CA VAL A 42 -2.34 -1.75 -13.71
C VAL A 42 -1.75 -2.91 -14.51
N GLY A 43 -2.60 -3.72 -15.14
CA GLY A 43 -2.15 -4.97 -15.78
C GLY A 43 -1.42 -5.86 -14.77
N ASN A 44 -0.18 -6.21 -15.08
CA ASN A 44 0.69 -7.02 -14.20
C ASN A 44 1.62 -6.19 -13.31
N LEU A 45 1.38 -4.88 -13.19
CA LEU A 45 2.13 -4.03 -12.27
C LEU A 45 1.29 -3.62 -11.06
N TYR A 46 1.93 -3.64 -9.91
CA TYR A 46 1.41 -3.11 -8.66
C TYR A 46 2.24 -1.90 -8.25
N PHE A 47 1.55 -0.81 -7.96
CA PHE A 47 2.12 0.44 -7.45
C PHE A 47 1.60 0.63 -6.02
N SER A 48 2.46 0.58 -5.03
CA SER A 48 2.05 0.88 -3.66
C SER A 48 1.90 2.38 -3.44
N GLY A 49 1.08 2.75 -2.45
CA GLY A 49 1.26 4.03 -1.78
C GLY A 49 2.47 3.99 -0.85
N GLY A 50 2.88 5.14 -0.33
CA GLY A 50 3.85 5.21 0.74
C GLY A 50 3.28 4.61 2.03
N LEU A 51 4.02 3.73 2.68
CA LEU A 51 3.68 3.16 3.98
C LEU A 51 4.72 3.57 5.01
N THR A 52 4.24 3.96 6.20
CA THR A 52 5.06 4.28 7.37
C THR A 52 5.00 3.15 8.40
N GLY A 53 6.06 2.99 9.16
CA GLY A 53 6.16 1.95 10.20
C GLY A 53 5.96 2.43 11.62
N VAL A 54 5.34 3.60 11.82
CA VAL A 54 5.01 4.10 13.15
C VAL A 54 4.17 3.08 13.90
N ASN A 55 4.50 2.85 15.17
CA ASN A 55 3.79 1.89 16.01
C ASN A 55 2.28 2.15 16.01
N PRO A 56 1.44 1.19 15.56
CA PRO A 56 0.00 1.36 15.45
C PRO A 56 -0.70 1.59 16.80
N GLU A 57 -0.08 1.23 17.93
CA GLU A 57 -0.60 1.53 19.28
C GLU A 57 -0.77 3.04 19.51
N ARG A 58 -0.01 3.88 18.82
CA ARG A 58 -0.14 5.33 18.89
C ARG A 58 -1.50 5.87 18.46
N ARG A 59 -2.26 5.10 17.68
CA ARG A 59 -3.65 5.46 17.32
C ARG A 59 -4.57 5.49 18.55
N LYS A 60 -4.29 4.65 19.56
CA LYS A 60 -5.06 4.55 20.81
C LYS A 60 -4.37 5.28 21.95
N ASN A 61 -3.05 5.26 21.98
CA ASN A 61 -2.20 5.91 22.98
C ASN A 61 -1.11 6.72 22.28
N PRO A 62 -1.29 8.03 22.04
CA PRO A 62 -0.30 8.87 21.39
C PRO A 62 1.06 8.93 22.12
N ALA A 63 1.11 8.62 23.42
CA ALA A 63 2.34 8.54 24.20
C ALA A 63 3.12 7.23 24.01
N ALA A 64 2.54 6.22 23.37
CA ALA A 64 3.25 4.98 23.09
C ALA A 64 4.50 5.23 22.24
N PRO A 65 5.61 4.48 22.44
CA PRO A 65 6.81 4.60 21.61
C PRO A 65 6.48 4.45 20.13
N ALA A 66 6.98 5.36 19.28
CA ALA A 66 6.76 5.32 17.84
C ALA A 66 7.53 4.17 17.18
N GLY A 67 8.59 3.72 17.81
CA GLY A 67 9.59 2.84 17.26
C GLY A 67 10.76 3.60 16.65
N ASP A 68 11.94 3.01 16.75
CA ASP A 68 13.14 3.51 16.10
C ASP A 68 13.14 3.23 14.58
N ILE A 69 14.20 3.64 13.91
CA ILE A 69 14.33 3.45 12.45
C ILE A 69 14.25 1.98 12.04
N LYS A 70 14.83 1.06 12.83
CA LYS A 70 14.82 -0.38 12.51
C LYS A 70 13.43 -0.96 12.67
N GLU A 71 12.76 -0.69 13.78
CA GLU A 71 11.40 -1.14 14.04
C GLU A 71 10.41 -0.58 13.02
N GLN A 72 10.53 0.70 12.65
CA GLN A 72 9.66 1.31 11.65
C GLN A 72 9.92 0.73 10.25
N THR A 73 11.19 0.49 9.88
CA THR A 73 11.54 -0.15 8.60
C THR A 73 10.96 -1.56 8.51
N GLU A 74 11.09 -2.35 9.58
CA GLU A 74 10.55 -3.71 9.64
C GLU A 74 9.03 -3.73 9.47
N ARG A 75 8.31 -2.91 10.25
CA ARG A 75 6.85 -2.82 10.16
C ARG A 75 6.37 -2.39 8.77
N THR A 76 7.08 -1.45 8.15
CA THR A 76 6.77 -0.98 6.80
C THR A 76 6.94 -2.10 5.78
N LEU A 77 8.07 -2.83 5.82
CA LEU A 77 8.34 -3.92 4.87
C LEU A 77 7.41 -5.12 5.08
N GLU A 78 7.05 -5.44 6.34
CA GLU A 78 6.02 -6.46 6.63
C GLU A 78 4.63 -6.05 6.10
N ALA A 79 4.27 -4.78 6.18
CA ALA A 79 3.02 -4.29 5.60
C ALA A 79 3.01 -4.40 4.07
N HIS A 80 4.12 -4.04 3.41
CA HIS A 80 4.28 -4.22 1.96
C HIS A 80 4.22 -5.68 1.56
N LYS A 81 4.89 -6.57 2.29
CA LYS A 81 4.87 -8.02 2.06
C LYS A 81 3.43 -8.55 2.05
N LYS A 82 2.63 -8.22 3.07
CA LYS A 82 1.21 -8.61 3.16
C LYS A 82 0.39 -8.08 1.99
N ASN A 83 0.60 -6.83 1.58
CA ASN A 83 -0.10 -6.24 0.44
C ASN A 83 0.26 -6.94 -0.87
N LEU A 84 1.52 -7.28 -1.08
CA LEU A 84 1.99 -8.01 -2.26
C LEU A 84 1.41 -9.43 -2.31
N GLU A 85 1.41 -10.16 -1.20
CA GLU A 85 0.80 -11.49 -1.09
C GLU A 85 -0.70 -11.45 -1.43
N ALA A 86 -1.41 -10.42 -0.95
CA ALA A 86 -2.83 -10.24 -1.22
C ALA A 86 -3.16 -9.99 -2.70
N VAL A 87 -2.21 -9.51 -3.49
CA VAL A 87 -2.38 -9.32 -4.95
C VAL A 87 -1.75 -10.45 -5.78
N GLY A 88 -1.26 -11.51 -5.14
CA GLY A 88 -0.62 -12.65 -5.81
C GLY A 88 0.83 -12.38 -6.25
N SER A 89 1.50 -11.46 -5.57
CA SER A 89 2.92 -11.14 -5.76
C SER A 89 3.73 -11.43 -4.50
N SER A 90 4.99 -11.00 -4.47
CA SER A 90 5.89 -11.17 -3.32
C SER A 90 7.00 -10.12 -3.37
N LEU A 91 7.80 -10.05 -2.29
CA LEU A 91 8.97 -9.16 -2.24
C LEU A 91 10.00 -9.46 -3.34
N GLN A 92 10.13 -10.70 -3.78
CA GLN A 92 11.02 -11.11 -4.86
C GLN A 92 10.64 -10.52 -6.21
N ASN A 93 9.40 -10.11 -6.37
CA ASN A 93 8.87 -9.50 -7.59
C ASN A 93 8.91 -7.96 -7.56
N VAL A 94 9.45 -7.37 -6.50
CA VAL A 94 9.63 -5.92 -6.41
C VAL A 94 10.72 -5.48 -7.37
N VAL A 95 10.42 -4.50 -8.21
CA VAL A 95 11.35 -3.98 -9.23
C VAL A 95 11.92 -2.61 -8.87
N LYS A 96 11.17 -1.83 -8.10
CA LYS A 96 11.59 -0.50 -7.66
C LYS A 96 11.14 -0.23 -6.24
N VAL A 97 12.00 0.40 -5.46
CA VAL A 97 11.71 0.92 -4.12
C VAL A 97 12.17 2.37 -4.00
N THR A 98 11.34 3.22 -3.43
CA THR A 98 11.74 4.55 -2.95
C THR A 98 11.63 4.57 -1.43
N VAL A 99 12.69 5.00 -0.78
CA VAL A 99 12.76 5.14 0.69
C VAL A 99 12.90 6.62 1.03
N PHE A 100 11.98 7.11 1.82
CA PHE A 100 12.01 8.46 2.40
C PHE A 100 12.45 8.35 3.86
N LEU A 101 13.43 9.15 4.26
CA LEU A 101 14.03 9.13 5.60
C LEU A 101 13.93 10.52 6.26
N ALA A 102 13.55 10.56 7.53
CA ALA A 102 13.56 11.80 8.31
C ALA A 102 14.99 12.33 8.52
N ASP A 103 15.92 11.41 8.82
CA ASP A 103 17.33 11.73 9.05
C ASP A 103 18.23 10.72 8.31
N PRO A 104 18.46 10.92 7.00
CA PRO A 104 19.25 9.99 6.22
C PRO A 104 20.71 9.91 6.67
N LYS A 105 21.21 10.95 7.33
CA LYS A 105 22.60 10.99 7.82
C LYS A 105 22.84 10.02 8.96
N ASN A 106 21.91 9.95 9.90
CA ASN A 106 22.06 9.14 11.11
C ASN A 106 21.32 7.79 11.03
N GLU A 107 20.28 7.67 10.21
CA GLU A 107 19.37 6.51 10.21
C GLU A 107 19.49 5.58 9.01
N ARG A 108 20.15 6.02 7.94
CA ARG A 108 20.32 5.21 6.73
C ARG A 108 20.96 3.85 7.00
N SER A 109 21.91 3.78 7.93
CA SER A 109 22.57 2.52 8.29
C SER A 109 21.61 1.52 8.93
N GLY A 110 20.83 1.97 9.92
CA GLY A 110 19.83 1.15 10.60
C GLY A 110 18.72 0.67 9.65
N MET A 111 18.24 1.55 8.77
CA MET A 111 17.30 1.20 7.72
C MET A 111 17.88 0.14 6.78
N ASN A 112 19.11 0.29 6.31
CA ASN A 112 19.77 -0.65 5.41
C ASN A 112 19.96 -2.04 6.03
N GLU A 113 20.28 -2.12 7.32
CA GLU A 113 20.44 -3.38 8.05
C GLU A 113 19.15 -4.21 8.02
N VAL A 114 17.99 -3.56 8.25
CA VAL A 114 16.70 -4.24 8.17
C VAL A 114 16.33 -4.55 6.72
N TYR A 115 16.49 -3.59 5.81
CA TYR A 115 16.19 -3.75 4.40
C TYR A 115 16.89 -4.97 3.77
N ALA A 116 18.16 -5.20 4.12
CA ALA A 116 18.93 -6.33 3.61
C ALA A 116 18.37 -7.70 4.03
N LYS A 117 17.62 -7.79 5.13
CA LYS A 117 16.96 -9.04 5.56
C LYS A 117 15.79 -9.40 4.65
N TYR A 118 15.12 -8.39 4.09
CA TYR A 118 13.97 -8.58 3.19
C TYR A 118 14.39 -8.76 1.72
N PHE A 119 15.53 -8.20 1.35
CA PHE A 119 16.11 -8.28 0.00
C PHE A 119 17.56 -8.81 0.06
N PRO A 120 17.75 -10.08 0.48
CA PRO A 120 19.10 -10.64 0.65
C PRO A 120 19.81 -10.96 -0.67
N LYS A 121 19.05 -11.12 -1.76
CA LYS A 121 19.53 -11.41 -3.11
C LYS A 121 18.68 -10.64 -4.12
N ASP A 122 19.28 -10.30 -5.26
CA ASP A 122 18.57 -9.64 -6.37
C ASP A 122 17.72 -8.44 -5.93
N ALA A 123 18.32 -7.57 -5.09
CA ALA A 123 17.63 -6.42 -4.53
C ALA A 123 17.07 -5.50 -5.64
N PRO A 124 15.86 -4.95 -5.48
CA PRO A 124 15.26 -4.06 -6.46
C PRO A 124 16.05 -2.78 -6.65
N ALA A 125 15.86 -2.11 -7.80
CA ALA A 125 16.37 -0.77 -7.99
C ALA A 125 15.84 0.16 -6.89
N ARG A 126 16.73 0.89 -6.18
CA ARG A 126 16.35 1.69 -5.02
C ARG A 126 16.86 3.11 -5.09
N SER A 127 16.02 4.05 -4.66
CA SER A 127 16.42 5.41 -4.27
C SER A 127 16.14 5.61 -2.78
N ALA A 128 17.02 6.33 -2.08
CA ALA A 128 16.79 6.72 -0.69
C ALA A 128 17.13 8.20 -0.53
N VAL A 129 16.16 8.97 -0.06
CA VAL A 129 16.24 10.43 0.03
C VAL A 129 15.78 10.93 1.41
N GLY A 130 16.31 12.07 1.82
CA GLY A 130 15.85 12.77 3.02
C GLY A 130 14.61 13.60 2.72
N VAL A 131 13.65 13.59 3.64
CA VAL A 131 12.42 14.40 3.55
C VAL A 131 12.04 14.94 4.92
N GLN A 132 11.19 15.96 4.91
CA GLN A 132 10.50 16.41 6.11
C GLN A 132 9.12 15.76 6.13
N PHE A 133 8.83 14.97 7.17
CA PHE A 133 7.51 14.41 7.38
C PHE A 133 6.56 15.42 8.05
N PRO A 134 5.24 15.26 7.93
CA PRO A 134 4.27 16.15 8.56
C PRO A 134 4.19 15.97 10.10
N ASP A 135 4.87 14.99 10.66
CA ASP A 135 4.95 14.70 12.10
C ASP A 135 6.41 14.41 12.51
N ASP A 136 6.66 14.45 13.82
CA ASP A 136 8.01 14.29 14.38
C ASP A 136 8.36 12.83 14.74
N VAL A 137 7.47 11.88 14.49
CA VAL A 137 7.64 10.48 14.91
C VAL A 137 7.86 9.51 13.75
N THR A 138 7.50 9.89 12.55
CA THR A 138 7.77 9.10 11.34
C THR A 138 9.26 9.22 11.00
N ARG A 139 9.94 8.07 10.95
CA ARG A 139 11.36 7.98 10.62
C ARG A 139 11.59 7.51 9.19
N VAL A 140 10.68 6.71 8.68
CA VAL A 140 10.78 6.14 7.34
C VAL A 140 9.39 5.96 6.71
N GLU A 141 9.33 6.21 5.41
CA GLU A 141 8.25 5.83 4.52
C GLU A 141 8.83 5.10 3.33
N ILE A 142 8.16 4.06 2.87
CA ILE A 142 8.58 3.27 1.72
C ILE A 142 7.42 3.15 0.75
N GLU A 143 7.70 3.34 -0.53
CA GLU A 143 6.83 2.97 -1.64
C GLU A 143 7.55 2.01 -2.57
N LEU A 144 6.80 1.22 -3.32
CA LEU A 144 7.38 0.25 -4.25
C LEU A 144 6.53 0.00 -5.48
N VAL A 145 7.20 -0.51 -6.52
CA VAL A 145 6.57 -1.09 -7.71
C VAL A 145 6.96 -2.55 -7.77
N ALA A 146 5.98 -3.41 -8.00
CA ALA A 146 6.18 -4.85 -8.14
C ALA A 146 5.49 -5.41 -9.38
N TRP A 147 6.05 -6.49 -9.90
CA TRP A 147 5.40 -7.30 -10.91
C TRP A 147 4.50 -8.34 -10.25
N ILE A 148 3.35 -8.61 -10.86
CA ILE A 148 2.43 -9.67 -10.46
C ILE A 148 2.55 -10.77 -11.51
N PRO A 149 3.08 -11.96 -11.17
CA PRO A 149 3.18 -13.07 -12.10
C PRO A 149 1.82 -13.52 -12.64
N ASP A 150 1.79 -13.96 -13.88
CA ASP A 150 0.64 -14.69 -14.41
C ASP A 150 0.50 -16.02 -13.66
N LYS A 151 -0.76 -16.44 -13.46
CA LYS A 151 -1.06 -17.72 -12.79
C LYS A 151 -0.90 -18.87 -13.76
#